data_28a51c6c0516902d66e660c0d09f536c
#
_entry.id   28a51c6c0516902d66e660c0d09f536c
#
_cell.length_a   1.000
_cell.length_b   1.000
_cell.length_c   1.000
_cell.angle_alpha   90.00
_cell.angle_beta   90.00
_cell.angle_gamma   90.00
#
_symmetry.space_group_name_H-M   'P 1'
#
loop_
_entity.id
_entity.type
_entity.pdbx_description
1 polymer ?
#
loop_
_entity_poly.entity_id
_entity_poly.type
_entity_poly.pdbx_seq_one_letter_code
_entity_poly.pdbx_strand_id
1 'polypeptide(L)'
;MMPQLRILHIGLSLSAVLVTLTLGVLRSFGPASTEALPLVLTWTLLGLAGMTILSAATVRTSIPAATADQGDEAWVNTNRIKCLMAWALLEGGVALCAIALFLGANPWLAGGLAAGGLGFLASQSPGTLAGH
;
A
#
# COMPACT_ATOMS: atom_id res chain seq x y z
N MET A 1 -22.00 4.03 -6.15
CA MET A 1 -21.17 3.04 -5.39
C MET A 1 -19.80 2.86 -6.00
N MET A 2 -19.66 2.47 -7.26
CA MET A 2 -18.35 2.39 -7.93
C MET A 2 -17.56 3.73 -7.89
N PRO A 3 -18.16 4.91 -8.13
CA PRO A 3 -17.47 6.18 -7.98
C PRO A 3 -16.92 6.43 -6.58
N GLN A 4 -17.64 6.03 -5.54
CA GLN A 4 -17.18 6.19 -4.16
C GLN A 4 -15.95 5.34 -3.86
N LEU A 5 -15.92 4.10 -4.35
CA LEU A 5 -14.75 3.24 -4.22
C LEU A 5 -13.54 3.81 -4.97
N ARG A 6 -13.77 4.40 -6.16
CA ARG A 6 -12.69 5.07 -6.92
C ARG A 6 -12.11 6.24 -6.15
N ILE A 7 -12.96 7.07 -5.53
CA ILE A 7 -12.52 8.20 -4.70
C ILE A 7 -11.70 7.70 -3.52
N LEU A 8 -12.16 6.66 -2.82
CA LEU A 8 -11.43 6.06 -1.70
C LEU A 8 -10.08 5.48 -2.16
N HIS A 9 -10.05 4.76 -3.27
CA HIS A 9 -8.81 4.20 -3.81
C HIS A 9 -7.82 5.31 -4.19
N ILE A 10 -8.26 6.35 -4.86
CA ILE A 10 -7.42 7.51 -5.21
C ILE A 10 -6.93 8.20 -3.95
N GLY A 11 -7.79 8.41 -2.97
CA GLY A 11 -7.43 9.03 -1.68
C GLY A 11 -6.35 8.23 -0.95
N LEU A 12 -6.51 6.92 -0.84
CA LEU A 12 -5.53 6.04 -0.21
C LEU A 12 -4.20 6.02 -0.99
N SER A 13 -4.27 5.97 -2.31
CA SER A 13 -3.06 5.99 -3.16
C SER A 13 -2.30 7.32 -3.01
N LEU A 14 -3.01 8.44 -3.02
CA LEU A 14 -2.42 9.76 -2.80
C LEU A 14 -1.83 9.89 -1.40
N SER A 15 -2.53 9.40 -0.38
CA SER A 15 -2.03 9.38 1.00
C SER A 15 -0.72 8.60 1.10
N ALA A 16 -0.67 7.41 0.53
CA ALA A 16 0.55 6.59 0.53
C ALA A 16 1.71 7.28 -0.18
N VAL A 17 1.47 7.92 -1.34
CA VAL A 17 2.50 8.69 -2.06
C VAL A 17 2.96 9.87 -1.23
N LEU A 18 2.06 10.65 -0.63
CA LEU A 18 2.40 11.80 0.19
C LEU A 18 3.23 11.42 1.40
N VAL A 19 2.86 10.36 2.12
CA VAL A 19 3.63 9.87 3.27
C VAL A 19 5.03 9.45 2.85
N THR A 20 5.15 8.70 1.75
CA THR A 20 6.44 8.24 1.24
C THR A 20 7.33 9.41 0.83
N LEU A 21 6.79 10.38 0.09
CA LEU A 21 7.52 11.57 -0.34
C LEU A 21 7.92 12.44 0.85
N THR A 22 7.03 12.67 1.79
CA THR A 22 7.30 13.50 2.98
C THR A 22 8.44 12.90 3.80
N LEU A 23 8.38 11.61 4.12
CA LEU A 23 9.42 10.94 4.89
C LEU A 23 10.72 10.84 4.10
N GLY A 24 10.67 10.61 2.80
CA GLY A 24 11.85 10.62 1.92
C GLY A 24 12.54 11.98 1.88
N VAL A 25 11.76 13.06 1.75
CA VAL A 25 12.28 14.43 1.77
C VAL A 25 12.90 14.77 3.14
N LEU A 26 12.19 14.46 4.22
CA LEU A 26 12.72 14.67 5.58
C LEU A 26 14.01 13.90 5.81
N ARG A 27 14.11 12.69 5.30
CA ARG A 27 15.36 11.91 5.35
C ARG A 27 16.50 12.58 4.60
N SER A 28 16.21 13.15 3.42
CA SER A 28 17.23 13.77 2.56
C SER A 28 17.73 15.10 3.11
N PHE A 29 16.85 15.89 3.74
CA PHE A 29 17.15 17.25 4.23
C PHE A 29 17.27 17.35 5.75
N GLY A 30 16.88 16.31 6.47
CA GLY A 30 16.99 16.28 7.93
C GLY A 30 18.45 16.13 8.36
N PRO A 31 18.79 16.56 9.61
CA PRO A 31 20.10 16.27 10.17
C PRO A 31 20.31 14.76 10.15
N ALA A 32 21.46 14.33 9.65
CA ALA A 32 21.85 12.93 9.72
C ALA A 32 21.74 12.51 11.19
N SER A 33 20.79 11.65 11.52
CA SER A 33 20.76 11.08 12.85
C SER A 33 22.04 10.26 12.99
N THR A 34 22.90 10.67 13.87
CA THR A 34 24.18 10.02 14.14
C THR A 34 23.99 8.68 14.86
N GLU A 35 22.80 8.43 15.38
CA GLU A 35 22.46 7.18 16.01
C GLU A 35 21.70 6.31 15.00
N ALA A 36 22.42 5.35 14.42
CA ALA A 36 21.76 4.28 13.69
C ALA A 36 20.84 3.52 14.65
N LEU A 37 19.55 3.49 14.34
CA LEU A 37 18.64 2.58 15.03
C LEU A 37 19.19 1.16 14.92
N PRO A 38 18.94 0.31 15.94
CA PRO A 38 19.38 -1.06 15.89
C PRO A 38 18.98 -1.71 14.57
N LEU A 39 19.93 -2.36 13.92
CA LEU A 39 19.72 -3.04 12.65
C LEU A 39 18.50 -3.99 12.71
N VAL A 40 18.29 -4.62 13.87
CA VAL A 40 17.14 -5.48 14.15
C VAL A 40 15.81 -4.74 13.96
N LEU A 41 15.72 -3.48 14.39
CA LEU A 41 14.48 -2.70 14.27
C LEU A 41 14.14 -2.40 12.81
N THR A 42 15.13 -1.96 12.03
CA THR A 42 14.92 -1.67 10.61
C THR A 42 14.54 -2.91 9.81
N TRP A 43 15.19 -4.06 10.07
CA TRP A 43 14.83 -5.34 9.44
C TRP A 43 13.44 -5.83 9.87
N THR A 44 13.07 -5.63 11.15
CA THR A 44 11.73 -5.96 11.64
C THR A 44 10.67 -5.14 10.92
N LEU A 45 10.88 -3.83 10.76
CA LEU A 45 9.96 -2.96 10.03
C LEU A 45 9.80 -3.38 8.57
N LEU A 46 10.92 -3.68 7.89
CA LEU A 46 10.88 -4.16 6.51
C LEU A 46 10.20 -5.52 6.38
N GLY A 47 10.44 -6.42 7.32
CA GLY A 47 9.78 -7.72 7.38
C GLY A 47 8.26 -7.58 7.55
N LEU A 48 7.82 -6.73 8.49
CA LEU A 48 6.41 -6.41 8.68
C LEU A 48 5.78 -5.78 7.44
N ALA A 49 6.49 -4.86 6.80
CA ALA A 49 6.04 -4.25 5.55
C ALA A 49 5.84 -5.29 4.46
N GLY A 50 6.81 -6.17 4.27
CA GLY A 50 6.73 -7.26 3.30
C GLY A 50 5.56 -8.21 3.57
N MET A 51 5.39 -8.61 4.82
CA MET A 51 4.27 -9.47 5.23
C MET A 51 2.91 -8.79 5.02
N THR A 52 2.83 -7.50 5.31
CA THR A 52 1.59 -6.72 5.11
C THR A 52 1.24 -6.62 3.63
N ILE A 53 2.22 -6.38 2.76
CA ILE A 53 2.03 -6.35 1.31
C ILE A 53 1.63 -7.73 0.77
N LEU A 54 2.25 -8.80 1.25
CA LEU A 54 1.88 -10.17 0.89
C LEU A 54 0.46 -10.51 1.35
N SER A 55 0.06 -10.06 2.54
CA SER A 55 -1.31 -10.23 3.04
C SER A 55 -2.31 -9.50 2.14
N ALA A 56 -1.97 -8.31 1.66
CA ALA A 56 -2.77 -7.59 0.68
C ALA A 56 -2.95 -8.38 -0.62
N ALA A 57 -1.87 -8.98 -1.12
CA ALA A 57 -1.92 -9.83 -2.30
C ALA A 57 -2.83 -11.05 -2.08
N THR A 58 -2.79 -11.67 -0.90
CA THR A 58 -3.67 -12.78 -0.53
C THR A 58 -5.13 -12.34 -0.50
N VAL A 59 -5.43 -11.20 0.11
CA VAL A 59 -6.80 -10.66 0.10
C VAL A 59 -7.25 -10.37 -1.32
N ARG A 60 -6.37 -9.82 -2.15
CA ARG A 60 -6.65 -9.54 -3.57
C ARG A 60 -7.08 -10.79 -4.32
N THR A 61 -6.43 -11.92 -4.11
CA THR A 61 -6.78 -13.18 -4.78
C THR A 61 -8.16 -13.71 -4.37
N SER A 62 -8.69 -13.27 -3.24
CA SER A 62 -10.04 -13.63 -2.77
C SER A 62 -11.16 -12.76 -3.35
N ILE A 63 -10.82 -11.72 -4.13
CA ILE A 63 -11.78 -10.83 -4.77
C ILE A 63 -12.09 -11.39 -6.16
N PRO A 64 -13.33 -11.90 -6.41
CA PRO A 64 -13.71 -12.41 -7.72
C PRO A 64 -13.97 -11.26 -8.69
N ALA A 65 -13.73 -11.51 -9.98
CA ALA A 65 -14.19 -10.62 -11.03
C ALA A 65 -15.72 -10.59 -11.07
N ALA A 66 -16.30 -9.48 -11.52
CA ALA A 66 -17.73 -9.39 -11.73
C ALA A 66 -18.17 -10.35 -12.83
N THR A 67 -19.28 -11.05 -12.60
CA THR A 67 -19.89 -11.90 -13.64
C THR A 67 -20.69 -11.04 -14.63
N ALA A 68 -20.96 -11.58 -15.83
CA ALA A 68 -21.68 -10.86 -16.86
C ALA A 68 -23.10 -10.41 -16.40
N ASP A 69 -23.71 -11.18 -15.50
CA ASP A 69 -25.05 -10.91 -14.98
C ASP A 69 -25.04 -10.03 -13.72
N GLN A 70 -23.86 -9.75 -13.18
CA GLN A 70 -23.71 -8.98 -11.96
C GLN A 70 -23.50 -7.50 -12.28
N GLY A 71 -24.40 -6.65 -11.80
CA GLY A 71 -24.23 -5.20 -11.89
C GLY A 71 -23.10 -4.71 -10.97
N ASP A 72 -22.51 -3.57 -11.32
CA ASP A 72 -21.43 -2.94 -10.55
C ASP A 72 -21.81 -2.76 -9.08
N GLU A 73 -23.05 -2.37 -8.81
CA GLU A 73 -23.52 -2.14 -7.45
C GLU A 73 -23.57 -3.42 -6.62
N ALA A 74 -24.04 -4.52 -7.19
CA ALA A 74 -24.08 -5.80 -6.51
C ALA A 74 -22.67 -6.32 -6.23
N TRP A 75 -21.75 -6.18 -7.19
CA TRP A 75 -20.35 -6.55 -7.00
C TRP A 75 -19.68 -5.74 -5.90
N VAL A 76 -19.90 -4.41 -5.90
CA VAL A 76 -19.37 -3.51 -4.88
C VAL A 76 -19.90 -3.88 -3.49
N ASN A 77 -21.19 -4.10 -3.34
CA ASN A 77 -21.78 -4.46 -2.06
C ASN A 77 -21.20 -5.75 -1.49
N THR A 78 -20.91 -6.72 -2.36
CA THR A 78 -20.32 -8.00 -1.94
C THR A 78 -18.83 -7.90 -1.60
N ASN A 79 -18.06 -7.09 -2.35
CA ASN A 79 -16.61 -7.11 -2.29
C ASN A 79 -15.99 -5.85 -1.66
N ARG A 80 -16.78 -4.87 -1.28
CA ARG A 80 -16.33 -3.58 -0.74
C ARG A 80 -15.33 -3.72 0.41
N ILE A 81 -15.64 -4.57 1.38
CA ILE A 81 -14.79 -4.77 2.55
C ILE A 81 -13.44 -5.36 2.15
N LYS A 82 -13.43 -6.34 1.24
CA LYS A 82 -12.20 -6.96 0.75
C LYS A 82 -11.33 -5.97 0.00
N CYS A 83 -11.92 -5.13 -0.84
CA CYS A 83 -11.20 -4.06 -1.53
C CYS A 83 -10.55 -3.09 -0.54
N LEU A 84 -11.32 -2.62 0.44
CA LEU A 84 -10.82 -1.70 1.47
C LEU A 84 -9.71 -2.34 2.30
N MET A 85 -9.84 -3.60 2.66
CA MET A 85 -8.79 -4.34 3.38
C MET A 85 -7.49 -4.44 2.55
N ALA A 86 -7.60 -4.81 1.28
CA ALA A 86 -6.43 -4.91 0.41
C ALA A 86 -5.72 -3.57 0.28
N TRP A 87 -6.45 -2.50 0.05
CA TRP A 87 -5.87 -1.15 -0.08
C TRP A 87 -5.28 -0.64 1.23
N ALA A 88 -5.95 -0.84 2.36
CA ALA A 88 -5.43 -0.45 3.67
C ALA A 88 -4.16 -1.20 4.04
N LEU A 89 -4.09 -2.49 3.73
CA LEU A 89 -2.88 -3.30 3.94
C LEU A 89 -1.72 -2.80 3.07
N LEU A 90 -1.98 -2.47 1.80
CA LEU A 90 -0.95 -1.92 0.91
C LEU A 90 -0.47 -0.55 1.38
N GLU A 91 -1.37 0.33 1.76
CA GLU A 91 -1.02 1.64 2.32
C GLU A 91 -0.20 1.50 3.60
N GLY A 92 -0.63 0.63 4.51
CA GLY A 92 0.10 0.32 5.74
C GLY A 92 1.50 -0.23 5.48
N GLY A 93 1.63 -1.15 4.52
CA GLY A 93 2.92 -1.71 4.12
C GLY A 93 3.86 -0.65 3.53
N VAL A 94 3.35 0.21 2.67
CA VAL A 94 4.12 1.34 2.10
C VAL A 94 4.53 2.32 3.20
N ALA A 95 3.64 2.63 4.14
CA ALA A 95 3.95 3.51 5.27
C ALA A 95 5.05 2.92 6.16
N LEU A 96 5.03 1.62 6.43
CA LEU A 96 6.08 0.94 7.17
C LEU A 96 7.43 1.01 6.44
N CYS A 97 7.44 0.85 5.12
CA CYS A 97 8.66 1.02 4.31
C CYS A 97 9.19 2.45 4.40
N ALA A 98 8.31 3.44 4.33
CA ALA A 98 8.68 4.85 4.43
C ALA A 98 9.24 5.19 5.81
N ILE A 99 8.65 4.66 6.87
CA ILE A 99 9.15 4.81 8.24
C ILE A 99 10.52 4.14 8.38
N ALA A 100 10.68 2.93 7.88
CA ALA A 100 11.97 2.22 7.91
C ALA A 100 13.05 3.00 7.16
N LEU A 101 12.72 3.55 6.00
CA LEU A 101 13.62 4.41 5.22
C LEU A 101 14.03 5.65 6.00
N PHE A 102 13.07 6.34 6.62
CA PHE A 102 13.31 7.50 7.46
C PHE A 102 14.23 7.19 8.64
N LEU A 103 14.10 6.00 9.23
CA LEU A 103 14.89 5.53 10.35
C LEU A 103 16.28 4.95 9.97
N GLY A 104 16.63 4.96 8.69
CA GLY A 104 17.97 4.60 8.22
C GLY A 104 18.09 3.20 7.63
N ALA A 105 16.99 2.55 7.27
CA ALA A 105 17.02 1.29 6.54
C ALA A 105 17.72 1.44 5.18
N ASN A 106 18.16 0.32 4.60
CA ASN A 106 18.75 0.31 3.27
C ASN A 106 17.79 0.96 2.26
N PRO A 107 18.17 2.08 1.62
CA PRO A 107 17.27 2.83 0.76
C PRO A 107 16.81 2.03 -0.47
N TRP A 108 17.64 1.09 -0.96
CA TRP A 108 17.27 0.26 -2.10
C TRP A 108 16.19 -0.75 -1.73
N LEU A 109 16.28 -1.39 -0.57
CA LEU A 109 15.27 -2.33 -0.08
C LEU A 109 13.98 -1.61 0.30
N ALA A 110 14.07 -0.59 1.14
CA ALA A 110 12.89 0.16 1.58
C ALA A 110 12.23 0.90 0.42
N GLY A 111 13.00 1.54 -0.44
CA GLY A 111 12.50 2.22 -1.63
C GLY A 111 11.91 1.25 -2.65
N GLY A 112 12.55 0.11 -2.86
CA GLY A 112 12.04 -0.94 -3.76
C GLY A 112 10.72 -1.52 -3.29
N LEU A 113 10.60 -1.85 -2.01
CA LEU A 113 9.35 -2.33 -1.41
C LEU A 113 8.24 -1.27 -1.46
N ALA A 114 8.57 -0.01 -1.14
CA ALA A 114 7.61 1.08 -1.21
C ALA A 114 7.12 1.30 -2.64
N ALA A 115 8.03 1.34 -3.61
CA ALA A 115 7.69 1.50 -5.03
C ALA A 115 6.85 0.32 -5.54
N GLY A 116 7.20 -0.91 -5.18
CA GLY A 116 6.44 -2.11 -5.50
C GLY A 116 5.03 -2.06 -4.89
N GLY A 117 4.93 -1.69 -3.63
CA GLY A 117 3.64 -1.54 -2.92
C GLY A 117 2.77 -0.44 -3.54
N LEU A 118 3.34 0.71 -3.87
CA LEU A 118 2.64 1.80 -4.54
C LEU A 118 2.16 1.41 -5.94
N GLY A 119 3.02 0.74 -6.72
CA GLY A 119 2.66 0.23 -8.04
C GLY A 119 1.52 -0.79 -7.96
N PHE A 120 1.59 -1.69 -7.00
CA PHE A 120 0.53 -2.68 -6.76
C PHE A 120 -0.76 -2.00 -6.32
N LEU A 121 -0.70 -1.03 -5.40
CA LEU A 121 -1.87 -0.25 -4.98
C LEU A 121 -2.50 0.49 -6.17
N ALA A 122 -1.69 1.14 -7.00
CA ALA A 122 -2.18 1.85 -8.19
C ALA A 122 -2.87 0.91 -9.18
N SER A 123 -2.39 -0.33 -9.31
CA SER A 123 -2.98 -1.34 -10.19
C SER A 123 -4.30 -1.93 -9.67
N GLN A 124 -4.64 -1.69 -8.41
CA GLN A 124 -5.83 -2.25 -7.73
C GLN A 124 -7.03 -1.32 -7.80
N SER A 125 -7.23 -0.61 -8.90
CA SER A 125 -8.43 0.22 -9.08
C SER A 125 -9.71 -0.63 -9.02
N PRO A 126 -10.85 -0.07 -8.59
CA PRO A 126 -12.10 -0.83 -8.53
C PRO A 126 -12.49 -1.47 -9.86
N GLY A 127 -12.26 -0.78 -10.98
CA GLY A 127 -12.50 -1.33 -12.30
C GLY A 127 -11.63 -2.56 -12.59
N THR A 128 -10.33 -2.47 -12.31
CA THR A 128 -9.40 -3.59 -12.49
C THR A 128 -9.81 -4.79 -11.61
N LEU A 129 -10.19 -4.54 -10.34
CA LEU A 129 -10.62 -5.59 -9.43
C LEU A 129 -11.91 -6.28 -9.90
N ALA A 130 -12.82 -5.53 -10.50
CA ALA A 130 -14.06 -6.07 -11.07
C ALA A 130 -13.85 -6.75 -12.43
N GLY A 131 -12.67 -6.63 -13.03
CA GLY A 131 -12.34 -7.25 -14.32
C GLY A 131 -12.74 -6.40 -15.53
N HIS A 132 -12.85 -5.10 -15.33
CA HIS A 132 -13.16 -4.15 -16.42
C HIS A 132 -11.90 -3.55 -17.05
#